data_7a1a7f6d87869c70d163823c884a436d
#
_entry.id   7a1a7f6d87869c70d163823c884a436d
#
_cell.length_a   1.000
_cell.length_b   1.000
_cell.length_c   1.000
_cell.angle_alpha   90.00
_cell.angle_beta   90.00
_cell.angle_gamma   90.00
#
_symmetry.space_group_name_H-M   'P 1'
#
loop_
_entity.id
_entity.type
_entity.pdbx_description
1 polymer ?
#
loop_
_entity_poly.entity_id
_entity_poly.type
_entity_poly.pdbx_seq_one_letter_code
_entity_poly.pdbx_strand_id
1 'polypeptide(L)'
;MRHILIAAALAFLALAPVSPASAAGPADPFTVTNIPVQAKAASAVEAQTIAINSGKARAWQAVLKRLLKPEDIAKVPALDDVALTRLIASYMPQNERRSTTQYVANMTYTFNSAAVRQLLRRSNLAYSDAQTHPILILALSPKWAGRSAWAAAWATPLYSHAALPMVLPYGDPIDQQNLANTNFDTTTWQDVEPSASRVKAEEAVIAQLNVAGGQTIIKMKRIGLGTSPPIPDVTVPGTPPGNLKAAAAATASAIAAYWKNRTAIDYSKRSRLTADVTIDSLTQWGTLLARLGTIPTLTDVAVNAMNTGMARLSLTYVGTADQLRDSLSQQKVDLTQKTAGGLYTLALQDTDTTTTAGQ
;
A
#
# COMPACT_ATOMS: atom_id res chain seq x y z
N MET A 1 -8.34 -13.39 76.69
CA MET A 1 -7.51 -12.52 75.84
C MET A 1 -7.46 -13.14 74.44
N ARG A 2 -8.19 -12.58 73.49
CA ARG A 2 -8.35 -13.14 72.13
C ARG A 2 -7.49 -12.30 71.17
N HIS A 3 -6.48 -12.90 70.62
CA HIS A 3 -5.64 -12.27 69.57
C HIS A 3 -6.32 -12.45 68.21
N ILE A 4 -6.70 -11.34 67.60
CA ILE A 4 -7.18 -11.28 66.21
C ILE A 4 -5.98 -11.02 65.33
N LEU A 5 -5.62 -12.00 64.49
CA LEU A 5 -4.65 -11.87 63.38
C LEU A 5 -5.38 -11.38 62.15
N ILE A 6 -5.09 -10.16 61.71
CA ILE A 6 -5.56 -9.60 60.43
C ILE A 6 -4.50 -10.00 59.37
N ALA A 7 -4.89 -10.87 58.46
CA ALA A 7 -4.10 -11.20 57.27
C ALA A 7 -4.40 -10.19 56.16
N ALA A 8 -3.43 -9.35 55.82
CA ALA A 8 -3.53 -8.45 54.65
C ALA A 8 -3.14 -9.22 53.41
N ALA A 9 -4.10 -9.51 52.54
CA ALA A 9 -3.87 -10.06 51.19
C ALA A 9 -3.49 -8.94 50.24
N LEU A 10 -2.20 -8.86 49.87
CA LEU A 10 -1.73 -8.02 48.75
C LEU A 10 -2.13 -8.68 47.44
N ALA A 11 -3.10 -8.08 46.75
CA ALA A 11 -3.42 -8.42 45.37
C ALA A 11 -2.35 -7.80 44.43
N PHE A 12 -1.45 -8.62 43.91
CA PHE A 12 -0.52 -8.23 42.85
C PHE A 12 -1.31 -8.18 41.52
N LEU A 13 -1.65 -6.97 41.11
CA LEU A 13 -2.23 -6.72 39.77
C LEU A 13 -1.09 -6.85 38.75
N ALA A 14 -0.98 -8.00 38.07
CA ALA A 14 -0.01 -8.21 36.99
C ALA A 14 -0.42 -7.31 35.81
N LEU A 15 0.26 -6.16 35.63
CA LEU A 15 0.26 -5.42 34.38
C LEU A 15 0.95 -6.29 33.32
N ALA A 16 0.17 -6.92 32.46
CA ALA A 16 0.71 -7.54 31.25
C ALA A 16 1.31 -6.43 30.36
N PRO A 17 2.57 -6.58 29.88
CA PRO A 17 3.14 -5.62 28.98
C PRO A 17 2.32 -5.63 27.68
N VAL A 18 1.68 -4.51 27.37
CA VAL A 18 1.10 -4.25 26.04
C VAL A 18 2.26 -4.10 25.10
N SER A 19 2.58 -5.15 24.34
CA SER A 19 3.56 -5.08 23.27
C SER A 19 3.13 -3.99 22.27
N PRO A 20 3.98 -2.99 22.00
CA PRO A 20 3.65 -2.00 20.97
C PRO A 20 3.45 -2.75 19.65
N ALA A 21 2.30 -2.52 19.00
CA ALA A 21 2.07 -2.97 17.64
C ALA A 21 3.21 -2.39 16.79
N SER A 22 4.13 -3.24 16.32
CA SER A 22 5.20 -2.82 15.42
C SER A 22 4.54 -2.13 14.23
N ALA A 23 4.84 -0.85 14.05
CA ALA A 23 4.46 -0.13 12.84
C ALA A 23 5.05 -0.91 11.66
N ALA A 24 4.19 -1.60 10.91
CA ALA A 24 4.61 -2.35 9.74
C ALA A 24 5.24 -1.37 8.76
N GLY A 25 6.52 -1.54 8.46
CA GLY A 25 7.15 -0.85 7.33
C GLY A 25 6.46 -1.22 6.02
N PRO A 26 6.83 -0.56 4.91
CA PRO A 26 6.26 -0.86 3.61
C PRO A 26 6.37 -2.36 3.34
N ALA A 27 5.22 -3.00 3.07
CA ALA A 27 5.17 -4.44 2.86
C ALA A 27 5.84 -4.80 1.53
N ASP A 28 6.83 -5.69 1.55
CA ASP A 28 7.40 -6.25 0.33
C ASP A 28 6.32 -7.01 -0.45
N PRO A 29 5.98 -6.61 -1.68
CA PRO A 29 4.92 -7.24 -2.46
C PRO A 29 5.23 -8.69 -2.84
N PHE A 30 6.50 -9.10 -2.79
CA PHE A 30 6.97 -10.45 -3.13
C PHE A 30 7.05 -11.39 -1.92
N THR A 31 6.81 -10.90 -0.72
CA THR A 31 6.79 -11.73 0.49
C THR A 31 5.36 -11.93 0.99
N VAL A 32 4.90 -13.19 1.00
CA VAL A 32 3.57 -13.57 1.47
C VAL A 32 3.69 -14.32 2.79
N THR A 33 3.08 -13.75 3.82
CA THR A 33 3.10 -14.29 5.17
C THR A 33 1.79 -15.03 5.49
N ASN A 34 1.84 -15.87 6.50
CA ASN A 34 0.65 -16.48 7.13
C ASN A 34 -0.16 -17.42 6.21
N ILE A 35 0.52 -18.13 5.30
CA ILE A 35 -0.12 -19.16 4.47
C ILE A 35 -0.29 -20.43 5.31
N PRO A 36 -1.52 -20.81 5.71
CA PRO A 36 -1.73 -22.02 6.49
C PRO A 36 -1.48 -23.26 5.63
N VAL A 37 -0.64 -24.17 6.12
CA VAL A 37 -0.34 -25.44 5.45
C VAL A 37 -0.59 -26.59 6.40
N GLN A 38 -1.14 -27.69 5.85
CA GLN A 38 -1.38 -28.92 6.59
C GLN A 38 -1.28 -30.10 5.65
N ALA A 39 -0.63 -31.19 6.10
CA ALA A 39 -0.65 -32.48 5.41
C ALA A 39 -0.57 -33.65 6.39
N LYS A 40 -1.02 -34.80 5.93
CA LYS A 40 -0.84 -36.12 6.57
C LYS A 40 -0.14 -37.05 5.57
N ALA A 41 0.82 -37.85 6.05
CA ALA A 41 1.55 -38.81 5.24
C ALA A 41 2.02 -39.98 6.08
N ALA A 42 2.72 -40.94 5.47
CA ALA A 42 3.28 -42.09 6.18
C ALA A 42 4.38 -41.70 7.19
N SER A 43 5.05 -40.56 6.98
CA SER A 43 6.07 -40.03 7.88
C SER A 43 5.93 -38.52 8.09
N ALA A 44 6.50 -38.03 9.19
CA ALA A 44 6.54 -36.57 9.47
C ALA A 44 7.25 -35.77 8.38
N VAL A 45 8.33 -36.32 7.82
CA VAL A 45 9.13 -35.66 6.77
C VAL A 45 8.33 -35.54 5.46
N GLU A 46 7.65 -36.61 5.09
CA GLU A 46 6.78 -36.65 3.91
C GLU A 46 5.60 -35.67 4.08
N ALA A 47 4.94 -35.69 5.25
CA ALA A 47 3.86 -34.75 5.57
C ALA A 47 4.34 -33.31 5.48
N GLN A 48 5.54 -32.99 5.97
CA GLN A 48 6.14 -31.65 5.86
C GLN A 48 6.36 -31.26 4.39
N THR A 49 6.95 -32.15 3.59
CA THR A 49 7.20 -31.89 2.16
C THR A 49 5.90 -31.60 1.41
N ILE A 50 4.87 -32.41 1.61
CA ILE A 50 3.56 -32.22 0.98
C ILE A 50 2.92 -30.89 1.43
N ALA A 51 3.00 -30.57 2.73
CA ALA A 51 2.44 -29.34 3.27
C ALA A 51 3.11 -28.10 2.65
N ILE A 52 4.45 -28.06 2.61
CA ILE A 52 5.22 -26.97 2.03
C ILE A 52 4.88 -26.79 0.55
N ASN A 53 4.85 -27.88 -0.22
CA ASN A 53 4.52 -27.83 -1.65
C ASN A 53 3.08 -27.33 -1.89
N SER A 54 2.11 -27.77 -1.10
CA SER A 54 0.73 -27.29 -1.20
C SER A 54 0.59 -25.77 -0.92
N GLY A 55 1.47 -25.22 -0.10
CA GLY A 55 1.51 -23.80 0.23
C GLY A 55 2.03 -22.93 -0.90
N LYS A 56 2.97 -23.42 -1.73
CA LYS A 56 3.60 -22.68 -2.82
C LYS A 56 2.58 -22.10 -3.81
N ALA A 57 1.64 -22.93 -4.27
CA ALA A 57 0.62 -22.52 -5.23
C ALA A 57 -0.30 -21.41 -4.65
N ARG A 58 -0.68 -21.54 -3.38
CA ARG A 58 -1.49 -20.51 -2.69
C ARG A 58 -0.72 -19.22 -2.48
N ALA A 59 0.56 -19.32 -2.12
CA ALA A 59 1.44 -18.16 -2.00
C ALA A 59 1.62 -17.46 -3.34
N TRP A 60 1.81 -18.21 -4.43
CA TRP A 60 1.89 -17.66 -5.78
C TRP A 60 0.62 -16.89 -6.16
N GLN A 61 -0.56 -17.48 -5.95
CA GLN A 61 -1.81 -16.80 -6.20
C GLN A 61 -1.96 -15.51 -5.36
N ALA A 62 -1.46 -15.51 -4.13
CA ALA A 62 -1.47 -14.32 -3.29
C ALA A 62 -0.52 -13.22 -3.83
N VAL A 63 0.67 -13.59 -4.33
CA VAL A 63 1.58 -12.64 -5.01
C VAL A 63 0.93 -12.08 -6.26
N LEU A 64 0.33 -12.91 -7.11
CA LEU A 64 -0.35 -12.44 -8.31
C LEU A 64 -1.48 -11.47 -7.99
N LYS A 65 -2.29 -11.76 -6.96
CA LYS A 65 -3.34 -10.84 -6.48
C LYS A 65 -2.79 -9.51 -5.95
N ARG A 66 -1.55 -9.48 -5.48
CA ARG A 66 -0.89 -8.23 -5.05
C ARG A 66 -0.39 -7.42 -6.22
N LEU A 67 0.24 -8.07 -7.19
CA LEU A 67 0.94 -7.41 -8.30
C LEU A 67 0.01 -7.06 -9.47
N LEU A 68 -0.97 -7.91 -9.79
CA LEU A 68 -1.78 -7.81 -11.01
C LEU A 68 -3.19 -7.33 -10.73
N LYS A 69 -3.82 -6.76 -11.76
CA LYS A 69 -5.27 -6.55 -11.78
C LYS A 69 -6.01 -7.89 -11.83
N PRO A 70 -7.23 -8.00 -11.27
CA PRO A 70 -7.98 -9.25 -11.26
C PRO A 70 -8.15 -9.89 -12.64
N GLU A 71 -8.39 -9.08 -13.68
CA GLU A 71 -8.57 -9.50 -15.07
C GLU A 71 -7.30 -10.05 -15.73
N ASP A 72 -6.13 -9.71 -15.19
CA ASP A 72 -4.83 -10.12 -15.74
C ASP A 72 -4.29 -11.39 -15.09
N ILE A 73 -4.81 -11.80 -13.93
CA ILE A 73 -4.34 -13.00 -13.22
C ILE A 73 -4.51 -14.25 -14.07
N ALA A 74 -5.64 -14.37 -14.80
CA ALA A 74 -5.91 -15.52 -15.67
C ALA A 74 -4.98 -15.58 -16.90
N LYS A 75 -4.30 -14.49 -17.26
CA LYS A 75 -3.38 -14.41 -18.38
C LYS A 75 -1.96 -14.87 -18.03
N VAL A 76 -1.67 -15.07 -16.74
CA VAL A 76 -0.36 -15.58 -16.29
C VAL A 76 -0.20 -17.01 -16.75
N PRO A 77 0.93 -17.39 -17.37
CA PRO A 77 1.19 -18.76 -17.76
C PRO A 77 1.07 -19.73 -16.58
N ALA A 78 0.46 -20.88 -16.79
CA ALA A 78 0.44 -21.95 -15.79
C ALA A 78 1.87 -22.40 -15.52
N LEU A 79 2.23 -22.50 -14.24
CA LEU A 79 3.55 -22.96 -13.80
C LEU A 79 3.42 -24.37 -13.23
N ASP A 80 4.31 -25.26 -13.63
CA ASP A 80 4.50 -26.53 -12.93
C ASP A 80 5.21 -26.31 -11.58
N ASP A 81 5.30 -27.36 -10.77
CA ASP A 81 5.91 -27.27 -9.43
C ASP A 81 7.41 -26.91 -9.49
N VAL A 82 8.11 -27.32 -10.54
CA VAL A 82 9.54 -27.01 -10.74
C VAL A 82 9.73 -25.55 -11.07
N ALA A 83 8.95 -25.01 -12.00
CA ALA A 83 8.99 -23.60 -12.38
C ALA A 83 8.61 -22.69 -11.21
N LEU A 84 7.57 -23.09 -10.47
CA LEU A 84 7.12 -22.35 -9.28
C LEU A 84 8.20 -22.36 -8.18
N THR A 85 8.86 -23.49 -7.95
CA THR A 85 9.94 -23.59 -6.97
C THR A 85 11.11 -22.67 -7.31
N ARG A 86 11.44 -22.51 -8.59
CA ARG A 86 12.49 -21.57 -9.04
C ARG A 86 12.17 -20.09 -8.81
N LEU A 87 10.90 -19.75 -8.69
CA LEU A 87 10.48 -18.38 -8.34
C LEU A 87 10.57 -18.10 -6.84
N ILE A 88 10.66 -19.13 -5.98
CA ILE A 88 10.73 -18.95 -4.53
C ILE A 88 12.19 -18.79 -4.11
N ALA A 89 12.52 -17.66 -3.49
CA ALA A 89 13.84 -17.39 -2.93
C ALA A 89 14.03 -18.07 -1.57
N SER A 90 13.00 -18.03 -0.73
CA SER A 90 13.03 -18.66 0.60
C SER A 90 11.62 -18.92 1.13
N TYR A 91 11.52 -19.80 2.11
CA TYR A 91 10.30 -19.99 2.89
C TYR A 91 10.63 -20.20 4.37
N MET A 92 9.74 -19.81 5.25
CA MET A 92 9.92 -19.91 6.71
C MET A 92 8.62 -20.40 7.36
N PRO A 93 8.66 -21.51 8.12
CA PRO A 93 7.53 -21.95 8.92
C PRO A 93 7.39 -21.12 10.21
N GLN A 94 6.16 -20.89 10.62
CA GLN A 94 5.78 -20.30 11.90
C GLN A 94 4.69 -21.15 12.54
N ASN A 95 4.62 -21.17 13.88
CA ASN A 95 3.63 -21.93 14.64
C ASN A 95 3.56 -23.42 14.24
N GLU A 96 4.74 -24.00 14.03
CA GLU A 96 4.89 -25.36 13.54
C GLU A 96 4.43 -26.40 14.57
N ARG A 97 3.61 -27.35 14.14
CA ARG A 97 3.17 -28.50 14.92
C ARG A 97 3.43 -29.76 14.12
N ARG A 98 4.11 -30.71 14.74
CA ARG A 98 4.48 -31.99 14.12
C ARG A 98 3.96 -33.17 14.95
N SER A 99 3.49 -34.20 14.28
CA SER A 99 3.31 -35.54 14.83
C SER A 99 4.06 -36.54 13.95
N THR A 100 3.98 -37.83 14.25
CA THR A 100 4.61 -38.89 13.44
C THR A 100 4.10 -38.92 12.00
N THR A 101 2.87 -38.46 11.74
CA THR A 101 2.20 -38.56 10.44
C THR A 101 1.55 -37.26 9.98
N GLN A 102 1.66 -36.20 10.75
CA GLN A 102 1.00 -34.90 10.43
C GLN A 102 1.93 -33.75 10.62
N TYR A 103 1.82 -32.76 9.73
CA TYR A 103 2.49 -31.48 9.77
C TYR A 103 1.48 -30.35 9.60
N VAL A 104 1.56 -29.31 10.45
CA VAL A 104 0.75 -28.09 10.39
C VAL A 104 1.64 -26.91 10.67
N ALA A 105 1.57 -25.86 9.85
CA ALA A 105 2.31 -24.62 10.07
C ALA A 105 1.64 -23.42 9.36
N ASN A 106 2.06 -22.23 9.70
CA ASN A 106 1.84 -21.03 8.91
C ASN A 106 3.14 -20.70 8.19
N MET A 107 3.11 -20.66 6.86
CA MET A 107 4.30 -20.43 6.04
C MET A 107 4.42 -18.97 5.60
N THR A 108 5.62 -18.45 5.64
CA THR A 108 6.01 -17.24 4.90
C THR A 108 6.81 -17.67 3.68
N TYR A 109 6.41 -17.19 2.49
CA TYR A 109 7.13 -17.42 1.24
C TYR A 109 7.65 -16.10 0.71
N THR A 110 8.94 -16.04 0.40
CA THR A 110 9.57 -14.89 -0.28
C THR A 110 9.91 -15.31 -1.70
N PHE A 111 9.39 -14.58 -2.68
CA PHE A 111 9.65 -14.84 -4.09
C PHE A 111 10.84 -14.00 -4.57
N ASN A 112 11.57 -14.53 -5.54
CA ASN A 112 12.63 -13.79 -6.24
C ASN A 112 11.99 -12.71 -7.11
N SER A 113 12.08 -11.46 -6.66
CA SER A 113 11.45 -10.32 -7.31
C SER A 113 11.89 -10.14 -8.77
N ALA A 114 13.18 -10.36 -9.07
CA ALA A 114 13.70 -10.25 -10.42
C ALA A 114 13.11 -11.31 -11.35
N ALA A 115 13.02 -12.56 -10.88
CA ALA A 115 12.46 -13.67 -11.67
C ALA A 115 10.95 -13.48 -11.90
N VAL A 116 10.19 -13.02 -10.89
CA VAL A 116 8.77 -12.71 -11.03
C VAL A 116 8.55 -11.57 -12.01
N ARG A 117 9.27 -10.45 -11.88
CA ARG A 117 9.22 -9.33 -12.83
C ARG A 117 9.50 -9.78 -14.26
N GLN A 118 10.53 -10.62 -14.44
CA GLN A 118 10.89 -11.14 -15.75
C GLN A 118 9.76 -11.99 -16.36
N LEU A 119 9.12 -12.85 -15.56
CA LEU A 119 7.97 -13.65 -15.98
C LEU A 119 6.82 -12.75 -16.45
N LEU A 120 6.43 -11.76 -15.63
CA LEU A 120 5.31 -10.87 -15.94
C LEU A 120 5.59 -10.00 -17.18
N ARG A 121 6.82 -9.49 -17.33
CA ARG A 121 7.23 -8.73 -18.53
C ARG A 121 7.19 -9.58 -19.80
N ARG A 122 7.68 -10.82 -19.74
CA ARG A 122 7.62 -11.76 -20.88
C ARG A 122 6.20 -12.12 -21.26
N SER A 123 5.28 -12.08 -20.31
CA SER A 123 3.85 -12.30 -20.53
C SER A 123 3.09 -11.03 -20.97
N ASN A 124 3.79 -9.90 -21.16
CA ASN A 124 3.22 -8.59 -21.50
C ASN A 124 2.12 -8.14 -20.51
N LEU A 125 2.30 -8.43 -19.21
CA LEU A 125 1.35 -8.07 -18.16
C LEU A 125 1.80 -6.81 -17.45
N ALA A 126 0.88 -5.85 -17.29
CA ALA A 126 1.10 -4.70 -16.44
C ALA A 126 1.02 -5.12 -14.97
N TYR A 127 1.97 -4.69 -14.16
CA TYR A 127 2.00 -5.02 -12.74
C TYR A 127 2.43 -3.83 -11.89
N SER A 128 2.02 -3.83 -10.63
CA SER A 128 2.44 -2.88 -9.61
C SER A 128 3.28 -3.60 -8.56
N ASP A 129 4.53 -3.24 -8.46
CA ASP A 129 5.46 -3.74 -7.44
C ASP A 129 6.00 -2.61 -6.56
N ALA A 130 5.38 -1.43 -6.65
CA ALA A 130 5.71 -0.30 -5.81
C ALA A 130 5.49 -0.65 -4.33
N GLN A 131 6.49 -0.39 -3.51
CA GLN A 131 6.32 -0.37 -2.07
C GLN A 131 5.51 0.87 -1.72
N THR A 132 4.40 0.67 -1.02
CA THR A 132 3.47 1.74 -0.70
C THR A 132 3.52 2.06 0.78
N HIS A 133 3.49 3.34 1.10
CA HIS A 133 3.21 3.79 2.46
C HIS A 133 1.79 3.39 2.87
N PRO A 134 1.53 3.21 4.17
CA PRO A 134 0.19 2.96 4.65
C PRO A 134 -0.80 4.04 4.21
N ILE A 135 -2.03 3.65 3.92
CA ILE A 135 -3.15 4.58 3.71
C ILE A 135 -3.94 4.68 5.01
N LEU A 136 -4.14 5.90 5.50
CA LEU A 136 -5.01 6.15 6.65
C LEU A 136 -6.48 6.00 6.23
N ILE A 137 -7.22 5.14 6.89
CA ILE A 137 -8.66 4.98 6.67
C ILE A 137 -9.43 5.76 7.74
N LEU A 138 -10.19 6.75 7.28
CA LEU A 138 -11.09 7.54 8.13
C LEU A 138 -12.50 6.98 7.96
N ALA A 139 -12.88 6.08 8.87
CA ALA A 139 -14.19 5.43 8.87
C ALA A 139 -15.25 6.35 9.46
N LEU A 140 -16.04 7.04 8.61
CA LEU A 140 -17.12 7.96 9.01
C LEU A 140 -18.48 7.26 9.06
N SER A 141 -19.29 7.57 10.12
CA SER A 141 -20.66 7.08 10.25
C SER A 141 -21.50 7.98 11.19
N PRO A 142 -22.15 9.05 10.77
CA PRO A 142 -21.83 9.96 9.68
C PRO A 142 -20.59 10.83 9.94
N LYS A 143 -20.15 10.87 11.23
CA LYS A 143 -18.93 11.56 11.65
C LYS A 143 -17.85 10.55 12.01
N TRP A 144 -16.62 11.01 12.07
CA TRP A 144 -15.55 10.17 12.57
C TRP A 144 -15.73 9.92 14.08
N ALA A 145 -15.57 8.65 14.48
CA ALA A 145 -15.55 8.25 15.88
C ALA A 145 -14.57 7.07 16.00
N GLY A 146 -13.50 7.26 16.76
CA GLY A 146 -12.38 6.31 16.86
C GLY A 146 -12.76 4.90 17.31
N ARG A 147 -13.92 4.73 17.94
CA ARG A 147 -14.44 3.44 18.44
C ARG A 147 -15.84 3.11 17.91
N SER A 148 -16.18 3.60 16.71
CA SER A 148 -17.44 3.22 16.07
C SER A 148 -17.43 1.75 15.64
N ALA A 149 -18.61 1.14 15.49
CA ALA A 149 -18.74 -0.21 14.93
C ALA A 149 -18.18 -0.28 13.50
N TRP A 150 -18.25 0.81 12.74
CA TRP A 150 -17.67 0.92 11.41
C TRP A 150 -16.14 0.92 11.47
N ALA A 151 -15.51 1.69 12.35
CA ALA A 151 -14.07 1.65 12.57
C ALA A 151 -13.62 0.25 13.04
N ALA A 152 -14.37 -0.38 13.95
CA ALA A 152 -14.07 -1.73 14.42
C ALA A 152 -14.11 -2.79 13.29
N ALA A 153 -14.93 -2.61 12.26
CA ALA A 153 -14.97 -3.51 11.10
C ALA A 153 -13.65 -3.51 10.29
N TRP A 154 -12.88 -2.43 10.36
CA TRP A 154 -11.58 -2.27 9.71
C TRP A 154 -10.41 -2.79 10.56
N ALA A 155 -10.60 -3.02 11.85
CA ALA A 155 -9.55 -3.45 12.79
C ALA A 155 -9.13 -4.91 12.57
N THR A 156 -9.03 -5.36 11.33
CA THR A 156 -8.60 -6.71 10.98
C THR A 156 -7.14 -6.69 10.55
N PRO A 157 -6.25 -7.53 11.12
CA PRO A 157 -4.82 -7.56 10.79
C PRO A 157 -4.52 -7.73 9.31
N LEU A 158 -5.44 -8.33 8.53
CA LEU A 158 -5.33 -8.51 7.08
C LEU A 158 -5.14 -7.19 6.32
N TYR A 159 -5.75 -6.10 6.77
CA TYR A 159 -5.63 -4.82 6.07
C TYR A 159 -4.30 -4.13 6.31
N SER A 160 -3.74 -4.23 7.52
CA SER A 160 -2.44 -3.64 7.86
C SER A 160 -1.25 -4.39 7.24
N HIS A 161 -1.43 -5.66 6.87
CA HIS A 161 -0.41 -6.52 6.23
C HIS A 161 -0.67 -6.78 4.74
N ALA A 162 -1.64 -6.11 4.14
CA ALA A 162 -1.90 -6.19 2.70
C ALA A 162 -0.74 -5.55 1.89
N ALA A 163 -0.69 -5.81 0.59
CA ALA A 163 0.27 -5.15 -0.31
C ALA A 163 0.11 -3.62 -0.32
N LEU A 164 -1.11 -3.14 -0.08
CA LEU A 164 -1.44 -1.77 0.26
C LEU A 164 -1.88 -1.77 1.73
N PRO A 165 -1.02 -1.43 2.68
CA PRO A 165 -1.40 -1.39 4.08
C PRO A 165 -2.46 -0.31 4.32
N MET A 166 -3.58 -0.70 4.91
CA MET A 166 -4.65 0.20 5.32
C MET A 166 -4.68 0.23 6.84
N VAL A 167 -4.52 1.40 7.40
CA VAL A 167 -4.39 1.60 8.84
C VAL A 167 -5.44 2.57 9.35
N LEU A 168 -5.85 2.36 10.60
CA LEU A 168 -6.76 3.27 11.29
C LEU A 168 -5.96 4.25 12.16
N PRO A 169 -6.51 5.44 12.48
CA PRO A 169 -6.02 6.24 13.59
C PRO A 169 -6.03 5.41 14.89
N TYR A 170 -5.17 5.73 15.83
CA TYR A 170 -5.15 5.04 17.14
C TYR A 170 -6.46 5.20 17.92
N GLY A 171 -7.24 6.24 17.63
CA GLY A 171 -8.50 6.54 18.31
C GLY A 171 -8.34 7.00 19.75
N ASP A 172 -7.16 7.45 20.12
CA ASP A 172 -6.81 8.03 21.40
C ASP A 172 -7.29 9.51 21.50
N PRO A 173 -7.11 10.20 22.65
CA PRO A 173 -7.53 11.58 22.81
C PRO A 173 -6.90 12.54 21.79
N ILE A 174 -5.68 12.28 21.33
CA ILE A 174 -5.00 13.10 20.30
C ILE A 174 -5.73 12.98 18.97
N ASP A 175 -6.03 11.77 18.53
CA ASP A 175 -6.79 11.57 17.30
C ASP A 175 -8.23 12.10 17.42
N GLN A 176 -8.84 11.98 18.61
CA GLN A 176 -10.17 12.55 18.85
C GLN A 176 -10.17 14.08 18.70
N GLN A 177 -9.13 14.74 19.13
CA GLN A 177 -8.96 16.18 18.95
C GLN A 177 -8.70 16.55 17.48
N ASN A 178 -7.74 15.89 16.85
CA ASN A 178 -7.33 16.20 15.47
C ASN A 178 -8.44 15.92 14.45
N LEU A 179 -9.22 14.86 14.66
CA LEU A 179 -10.21 14.38 13.71
C LEU A 179 -11.67 14.75 14.08
N ALA A 180 -11.87 15.56 15.13
CA ALA A 180 -13.20 15.94 15.63
C ALA A 180 -14.10 16.57 14.56
N ASN A 181 -13.53 17.37 13.68
CA ASN A 181 -14.24 18.09 12.62
C ASN A 181 -14.22 17.38 11.26
N THR A 182 -13.68 16.14 11.20
CA THR A 182 -13.59 15.38 9.96
C THR A 182 -14.97 15.11 9.38
N ASN A 183 -15.16 15.52 8.14
CA ASN A 183 -16.37 15.27 7.36
C ASN A 183 -15.99 14.93 5.90
N PHE A 184 -16.95 14.42 5.16
CA PHE A 184 -16.68 13.93 3.79
C PHE A 184 -16.34 15.06 2.81
N ASP A 185 -17.00 16.20 2.91
CA ASP A 185 -16.97 17.22 1.86
C ASP A 185 -15.77 18.17 1.98
N THR A 186 -15.51 18.69 3.17
CA THR A 186 -14.55 19.79 3.39
C THR A 186 -13.19 19.37 3.91
N THR A 187 -13.04 18.15 4.46
CA THR A 187 -11.75 17.69 5.01
C THR A 187 -10.68 17.63 3.94
N THR A 188 -9.54 18.21 4.26
CA THR A 188 -8.33 18.29 3.42
C THR A 188 -7.19 17.45 4.01
N TRP A 189 -6.05 17.37 3.32
CA TRP A 189 -4.86 16.69 3.84
C TRP A 189 -4.33 17.35 5.11
N GLN A 190 -4.28 18.66 5.16
CA GLN A 190 -3.78 19.42 6.31
C GLN A 190 -4.55 19.10 7.60
N ASP A 191 -5.85 18.83 7.50
CA ASP A 191 -6.69 18.48 8.65
C ASP A 191 -6.37 17.10 9.23
N VAL A 192 -5.89 16.17 8.42
CA VAL A 192 -5.69 14.76 8.80
C VAL A 192 -4.20 14.38 8.93
N GLU A 193 -3.29 15.18 8.38
CA GLU A 193 -1.85 14.96 8.41
C GLU A 193 -1.29 14.69 9.81
N PRO A 194 -1.70 15.41 10.88
CA PRO A 194 -1.20 15.14 12.23
C PRO A 194 -1.49 13.70 12.71
N SER A 195 -2.67 13.16 12.38
CA SER A 195 -3.03 11.76 12.72
C SER A 195 -2.43 10.76 11.72
N ALA A 196 -2.32 11.11 10.43
CA ALA A 196 -1.71 10.29 9.40
C ALA A 196 -0.21 10.04 9.68
N SER A 197 0.53 11.06 10.05
CA SER A 197 1.96 10.98 10.37
C SER A 197 2.25 10.03 11.54
N ARG A 198 1.36 9.93 12.51
CA ARG A 198 1.49 9.02 13.67
C ARG A 198 1.50 7.55 13.25
N VAL A 199 0.79 7.20 12.18
CA VAL A 199 0.72 5.85 11.60
C VAL A 199 1.56 5.72 10.34
N LYS A 200 2.42 6.72 10.04
CA LYS A 200 3.30 6.77 8.86
C LYS A 200 2.54 6.68 7.53
N ALA A 201 1.32 7.20 7.49
CA ALA A 201 0.54 7.30 6.29
C ALA A 201 0.83 8.61 5.56
N GLU A 202 0.94 8.55 4.22
CA GLU A 202 1.16 9.72 3.35
C GLU A 202 -0.10 10.10 2.57
N GLU A 203 -1.13 9.26 2.66
CA GLU A 203 -2.43 9.48 2.06
C GLU A 203 -3.53 9.00 3.03
N ALA A 204 -4.74 9.56 2.87
CA ALA A 204 -5.90 9.10 3.59
C ALA A 204 -7.07 8.81 2.63
N VAL A 205 -7.96 7.91 3.04
CA VAL A 205 -9.24 7.68 2.40
C VAL A 205 -10.33 7.86 3.44
N ILE A 206 -11.23 8.81 3.19
CA ILE A 206 -12.48 8.90 3.91
C ILE A 206 -13.42 7.84 3.34
N ALA A 207 -13.87 6.92 4.19
CA ALA A 207 -14.86 5.89 3.88
C ALA A 207 -16.13 6.18 4.66
N GLN A 208 -17.05 6.93 4.05
CA GLN A 208 -18.32 7.31 4.69
C GLN A 208 -19.39 6.25 4.47
N LEU A 209 -19.89 5.72 5.56
CA LEU A 209 -20.96 4.74 5.57
C LEU A 209 -22.34 5.44 5.52
N ASN A 210 -23.12 5.09 4.51
CA ASN A 210 -24.50 5.53 4.33
C ASN A 210 -25.43 4.32 4.17
N VAL A 211 -26.71 4.50 4.44
CA VAL A 211 -27.75 3.47 4.25
C VAL A 211 -28.86 4.06 3.39
N ALA A 212 -29.16 3.40 2.29
CA ALA A 212 -30.26 3.77 1.40
C ALA A 212 -30.86 2.53 0.73
N GLY A 213 -32.19 2.46 0.61
CA GLY A 213 -32.88 1.37 -0.10
C GLY A 213 -32.59 -0.03 0.44
N GLY A 214 -32.35 -0.18 1.75
CA GLY A 214 -32.00 -1.49 2.35
C GLY A 214 -30.57 -1.97 2.04
N GLN A 215 -29.73 -1.10 1.50
CA GLN A 215 -28.34 -1.36 1.17
C GLN A 215 -27.40 -0.43 1.94
N THR A 216 -26.17 -0.87 2.15
CA THR A 216 -25.08 -0.06 2.69
C THR A 216 -24.25 0.48 1.53
N ILE A 217 -24.13 1.80 1.46
CA ILE A 217 -23.35 2.51 0.45
C ILE A 217 -22.17 3.19 1.13
N ILE A 218 -20.96 2.87 0.69
CA ILE A 218 -19.74 3.49 1.18
C ILE A 218 -19.27 4.48 0.12
N LYS A 219 -19.36 5.78 0.46
CA LYS A 219 -18.75 6.84 -0.35
C LYS A 219 -17.27 6.97 0.00
N MET A 220 -16.43 7.13 -1.02
CA MET A 220 -15.00 7.21 -0.83
C MET A 220 -14.42 8.50 -1.37
N LYS A 221 -13.56 9.15 -0.59
CA LYS A 221 -12.80 10.33 -0.99
C LYS A 221 -11.34 10.13 -0.61
N ARG A 222 -10.44 10.16 -1.58
CA ARG A 222 -9.00 10.19 -1.32
C ARG A 222 -8.57 11.59 -0.91
N ILE A 223 -7.71 11.67 0.08
CA ILE A 223 -7.06 12.89 0.55
C ILE A 223 -5.55 12.64 0.55
N GLY A 224 -4.79 13.52 -0.07
CA GLY A 224 -3.34 13.45 -0.18
C GLY A 224 -2.80 14.60 -1.01
N LEU A 225 -1.50 14.64 -1.21
CA LEU A 225 -0.86 15.59 -2.11
C LEU A 225 -1.19 15.21 -3.57
N GLY A 226 -1.48 16.23 -4.38
CA GLY A 226 -1.79 16.09 -5.80
C GLY A 226 -3.25 15.73 -6.11
N THR A 227 -3.59 15.85 -7.39
CA THR A 227 -4.93 15.52 -7.92
C THR A 227 -5.00 14.04 -8.31
N SER A 228 -6.10 13.41 -8.00
CA SER A 228 -6.35 12.01 -8.38
C SER A 228 -7.81 11.84 -8.78
N PRO A 229 -8.12 10.92 -9.70
CA PRO A 229 -9.51 10.60 -9.99
C PRO A 229 -10.24 10.11 -8.73
N PRO A 230 -11.57 10.25 -8.66
CA PRO A 230 -12.34 9.77 -7.52
C PRO A 230 -12.28 8.23 -7.42
N ILE A 231 -12.32 7.72 -6.19
CA ILE A 231 -12.52 6.29 -5.96
C ILE A 231 -14.01 6.01 -6.11
N PRO A 232 -14.43 4.98 -6.89
CA PRO A 232 -15.84 4.64 -7.05
C PRO A 232 -16.48 4.23 -5.72
N ASP A 233 -17.74 4.62 -5.52
CA ASP A 233 -18.53 4.19 -4.37
C ASP A 233 -18.73 2.67 -4.36
N VAL A 234 -18.87 2.09 -3.18
CA VAL A 234 -19.13 0.66 -2.98
C VAL A 234 -20.51 0.46 -2.41
N THR A 235 -21.29 -0.44 -3.02
CA THR A 235 -22.60 -0.84 -2.51
C THR A 235 -22.58 -2.30 -2.05
N VAL A 236 -23.06 -2.54 -0.84
CA VAL A 236 -23.12 -3.88 -0.23
C VAL A 236 -24.57 -4.18 0.20
N PRO A 237 -25.10 -5.37 -0.11
CA PRO A 237 -26.44 -5.75 0.34
C PRO A 237 -26.60 -5.73 1.86
N GLY A 238 -27.80 -5.40 2.34
CA GLY A 238 -28.14 -5.35 3.75
C GLY A 238 -27.71 -4.07 4.44
N THR A 239 -28.06 -3.96 5.70
CA THR A 239 -27.83 -2.77 6.53
C THR A 239 -26.98 -3.09 7.76
N PRO A 240 -26.28 -2.09 8.32
CA PRO A 240 -25.59 -2.25 9.59
C PRO A 240 -26.54 -2.70 10.74
N PRO A 241 -26.04 -3.43 11.76
CA PRO A 241 -24.61 -3.77 11.94
C PRO A 241 -24.18 -5.07 11.23
N GLY A 242 -25.09 -5.88 10.70
CA GLY A 242 -24.82 -7.24 10.26
C GLY A 242 -23.81 -7.37 9.08
N ASN A 243 -23.72 -6.35 8.22
CA ASN A 243 -22.89 -6.38 7.03
C ASN A 243 -21.60 -5.54 7.10
N LEU A 244 -21.26 -4.93 8.25
CA LEU A 244 -20.13 -4.01 8.36
C LEU A 244 -18.78 -4.65 7.95
N LYS A 245 -18.54 -5.90 8.30
CA LYS A 245 -17.30 -6.61 7.89
C LYS A 245 -17.25 -6.81 6.37
N ALA A 246 -18.37 -7.18 5.75
CA ALA A 246 -18.47 -7.33 4.30
C ALA A 246 -18.26 -5.99 3.60
N ALA A 247 -18.84 -4.91 4.15
CA ALA A 247 -18.67 -3.55 3.66
C ALA A 247 -17.20 -3.11 3.73
N ALA A 248 -16.51 -3.35 4.87
CA ALA A 248 -15.10 -3.03 5.01
C ALA A 248 -14.22 -3.83 4.01
N ALA A 249 -14.51 -5.12 3.82
CA ALA A 249 -13.79 -5.96 2.86
C ALA A 249 -14.00 -5.50 1.41
N ALA A 250 -15.22 -5.17 1.02
CA ALA A 250 -15.53 -4.65 -0.31
C ALA A 250 -14.86 -3.29 -0.56
N THR A 251 -14.89 -2.40 0.43
CA THR A 251 -14.24 -1.09 0.36
C THR A 251 -12.71 -1.22 0.26
N ALA A 252 -12.10 -2.09 1.07
CA ALA A 252 -10.67 -2.36 1.00
C ALA A 252 -10.26 -2.91 -0.38
N SER A 253 -11.08 -3.79 -0.96
CA SER A 253 -10.87 -4.33 -2.31
C SER A 253 -10.96 -3.24 -3.38
N ALA A 254 -11.91 -2.32 -3.28
CA ALA A 254 -12.06 -1.20 -4.20
C ALA A 254 -10.87 -0.23 -4.11
N ILE A 255 -10.41 0.10 -2.90
CA ILE A 255 -9.22 0.94 -2.70
C ILE A 255 -7.98 0.25 -3.29
N ALA A 256 -7.80 -1.05 -3.06
CA ALA A 256 -6.67 -1.80 -3.61
C ALA A 256 -6.72 -1.89 -5.15
N ALA A 257 -7.89 -2.05 -5.75
CA ALA A 257 -8.07 -2.04 -7.20
C ALA A 257 -7.77 -0.66 -7.80
N TYR A 258 -8.28 0.40 -7.18
CA TYR A 258 -7.99 1.78 -7.56
C TYR A 258 -6.48 2.06 -7.54
N TRP A 259 -5.80 1.66 -6.46
CA TRP A 259 -4.35 1.81 -6.34
C TRP A 259 -3.59 1.07 -7.44
N LYS A 260 -3.94 -0.19 -7.70
CA LYS A 260 -3.32 -0.96 -8.78
C LYS A 260 -3.53 -0.33 -10.15
N ASN A 261 -4.70 0.23 -10.41
CA ASN A 261 -4.97 0.90 -11.68
C ASN A 261 -4.05 2.11 -11.91
N ARG A 262 -3.65 2.79 -10.83
CA ARG A 262 -2.70 3.92 -10.88
C ARG A 262 -1.25 3.48 -10.99
N THR A 263 -0.87 2.43 -10.27
CA THR A 263 0.53 2.04 -10.08
C THR A 263 0.98 0.88 -10.96
N ALA A 264 0.06 0.12 -11.57
CA ALA A 264 0.42 -0.94 -12.51
C ALA A 264 1.03 -0.36 -13.78
N ILE A 265 2.28 -0.73 -14.05
CA ILE A 265 3.05 -0.24 -15.17
C ILE A 265 3.11 -1.31 -16.26
N ASP A 266 2.71 -0.94 -17.47
CA ASP A 266 2.86 -1.78 -18.66
C ASP A 266 4.26 -1.58 -19.26
N TYR A 267 5.16 -2.47 -18.91
CA TYR A 267 6.55 -2.42 -19.36
C TYR A 267 6.73 -2.77 -20.86
N SER A 268 5.68 -3.21 -21.54
CA SER A 268 5.73 -3.44 -23.00
C SER A 268 5.57 -2.13 -23.78
N LYS A 269 4.99 -1.10 -23.18
CA LYS A 269 4.75 0.19 -23.82
C LYS A 269 5.79 1.21 -23.41
N ARG A 270 6.55 1.68 -24.38
CA ARG A 270 7.48 2.79 -24.22
C ARG A 270 6.87 4.05 -24.82
N SER A 271 6.95 5.13 -24.10
CA SER A 271 6.52 6.45 -24.53
C SER A 271 7.69 7.42 -24.43
N ARG A 272 7.59 8.52 -25.18
CA ARG A 272 8.58 9.60 -25.15
C ARG A 272 7.87 10.93 -24.99
N LEU A 273 8.42 11.81 -24.19
CA LEU A 273 7.99 13.20 -24.09
C LEU A 273 9.22 14.13 -24.13
N THR A 274 8.95 15.39 -24.49
CA THR A 274 9.97 16.44 -24.47
C THR A 274 9.62 17.42 -23.36
N ALA A 275 10.61 17.77 -22.55
CA ALA A 275 10.45 18.73 -21.45
C ALA A 275 11.56 19.78 -21.48
N ASP A 276 11.18 21.01 -21.22
CA ASP A 276 12.09 22.14 -20.97
C ASP A 276 12.37 22.26 -19.49
N VAL A 277 13.61 22.55 -19.15
CA VAL A 277 14.10 22.77 -17.78
C VAL A 277 14.78 24.12 -17.73
N THR A 278 14.39 24.96 -16.80
CA THR A 278 15.15 26.18 -16.45
C THR A 278 16.34 25.79 -15.60
N ILE A 279 17.52 26.30 -15.94
CA ILE A 279 18.79 26.02 -15.27
C ILE A 279 19.25 27.32 -14.60
N ASP A 280 19.14 27.37 -13.25
CA ASP A 280 19.62 28.51 -12.48
C ASP A 280 21.05 28.32 -12.00
N SER A 281 21.48 27.06 -11.86
CA SER A 281 22.85 26.69 -11.48
C SER A 281 23.21 25.26 -11.93
N LEU A 282 24.54 24.99 -12.06
CA LEU A 282 25.06 23.65 -12.35
C LEU A 282 24.72 22.65 -11.21
N THR A 283 24.65 23.11 -9.97
CA THR A 283 24.27 22.29 -8.83
C THR A 283 22.82 21.82 -8.95
N GLN A 284 21.89 22.72 -9.29
CA GLN A 284 20.49 22.41 -9.54
C GLN A 284 20.35 21.42 -10.69
N TRP A 285 21.08 21.63 -11.79
CA TRP A 285 21.09 20.71 -12.92
C TRP A 285 21.58 19.31 -12.55
N GLY A 286 22.70 19.22 -11.81
CA GLY A 286 23.21 17.94 -11.31
C GLY A 286 22.23 17.21 -10.39
N THR A 287 21.56 17.96 -9.51
CA THR A 287 20.52 17.42 -8.61
C THR A 287 19.34 16.86 -9.41
N LEU A 288 18.88 17.59 -10.42
CA LEU A 288 17.79 17.13 -11.29
C LEU A 288 18.15 15.84 -11.98
N LEU A 289 19.32 15.76 -12.64
CA LEU A 289 19.76 14.56 -13.33
C LEU A 289 19.92 13.37 -12.37
N ALA A 290 20.45 13.58 -11.17
CA ALA A 290 20.56 12.55 -10.15
C ALA A 290 19.19 12.00 -9.75
N ARG A 291 18.19 12.87 -9.51
CA ARG A 291 16.81 12.47 -9.19
C ARG A 291 16.16 11.72 -10.35
N LEU A 292 16.31 12.18 -11.59
CA LEU A 292 15.80 11.48 -12.77
C LEU A 292 16.40 10.07 -12.89
N GLY A 293 17.69 9.90 -12.59
CA GLY A 293 18.38 8.60 -12.62
C GLY A 293 17.86 7.59 -11.58
N THR A 294 17.15 8.02 -10.54
CA THR A 294 16.57 7.12 -9.52
C THR A 294 15.20 6.56 -9.92
N ILE A 295 14.58 7.05 -11.01
CA ILE A 295 13.23 6.68 -11.41
C ILE A 295 13.26 5.41 -12.27
N PRO A 296 12.76 4.25 -11.78
CA PRO A 296 12.88 2.98 -12.49
C PRO A 296 12.08 2.90 -13.80
N THR A 297 11.05 3.75 -13.94
CA THR A 297 10.21 3.82 -15.14
C THR A 297 10.82 4.67 -16.24
N LEU A 298 11.81 5.50 -15.93
CA LEU A 298 12.53 6.32 -16.87
C LEU A 298 13.69 5.51 -17.45
N THR A 299 13.60 5.15 -18.73
CA THR A 299 14.55 4.24 -19.36
C THR A 299 15.69 4.97 -20.07
N ASP A 300 15.48 6.25 -20.44
CA ASP A 300 16.49 7.07 -21.09
C ASP A 300 16.19 8.56 -20.89
N VAL A 301 17.24 9.35 -20.72
CA VAL A 301 17.19 10.81 -20.60
C VAL A 301 18.23 11.40 -21.54
N ALA A 302 17.79 11.98 -22.65
CA ALA A 302 18.67 12.61 -23.63
C ALA A 302 18.55 14.13 -23.58
N VAL A 303 19.67 14.82 -23.57
CA VAL A 303 19.74 16.27 -23.70
C VAL A 303 19.73 16.63 -25.19
N ASN A 304 18.63 17.21 -25.67
CA ASN A 304 18.47 17.57 -27.08
C ASN A 304 19.10 18.92 -27.41
N ALA A 305 19.00 19.86 -26.48
CA ALA A 305 19.57 21.21 -26.60
C ALA A 305 19.84 21.77 -25.20
N MET A 306 20.86 22.59 -25.08
CA MET A 306 21.20 23.25 -23.82
C MET A 306 21.89 24.59 -24.09
N ASN A 307 21.54 25.57 -23.27
CA ASN A 307 22.23 26.86 -23.17
C ASN A 307 22.44 27.22 -21.69
N THR A 308 22.89 28.42 -21.40
CA THR A 308 23.22 28.87 -20.02
C THR A 308 22.02 28.95 -19.07
N GLY A 309 20.78 29.03 -19.60
CA GLY A 309 19.59 29.22 -18.76
C GLY A 309 18.49 28.16 -18.96
N MET A 310 18.65 27.27 -19.96
CA MET A 310 17.61 26.30 -20.29
C MET A 310 18.20 25.02 -20.92
N ALA A 311 17.63 23.88 -20.57
CA ALA A 311 17.86 22.62 -21.30
C ALA A 311 16.56 22.05 -21.82
N ARG A 312 16.61 21.40 -22.97
CA ARG A 312 15.52 20.58 -23.53
C ARG A 312 15.90 19.11 -23.45
N LEU A 313 15.08 18.37 -22.72
CA LEU A 313 15.26 16.94 -22.50
C LEU A 313 14.24 16.11 -23.28
N SER A 314 14.67 14.97 -23.77
CA SER A 314 13.81 13.89 -24.25
C SER A 314 13.81 12.79 -23.22
N LEU A 315 12.65 12.51 -22.62
CA LEU A 315 12.45 11.47 -21.62
C LEU A 315 11.79 10.26 -22.27
N THR A 316 12.47 9.12 -22.30
CA THR A 316 11.88 7.85 -22.71
C THR A 316 11.49 7.07 -21.46
N TYR A 317 10.23 6.68 -21.36
CA TYR A 317 9.70 6.06 -20.15
C TYR A 317 8.73 4.93 -20.48
N VAL A 318 8.44 4.08 -19.49
CA VAL A 318 7.42 3.04 -19.54
C VAL A 318 6.19 3.46 -18.72
N GLY A 319 5.01 3.09 -19.19
CA GLY A 319 3.75 3.49 -18.58
C GLY A 319 3.14 4.74 -19.19
N THR A 320 2.25 5.42 -18.44
CA THR A 320 1.57 6.64 -18.86
C THR A 320 2.29 7.91 -18.42
N ALA A 321 1.97 9.06 -19.04
CA ALA A 321 2.52 10.35 -18.64
C ALA A 321 2.14 10.73 -17.19
N ASP A 322 0.94 10.33 -16.74
CA ASP A 322 0.50 10.57 -15.36
C ASP A 322 1.29 9.72 -14.36
N GLN A 323 1.58 8.45 -14.69
CA GLN A 323 2.45 7.60 -13.87
C GLN A 323 3.89 8.13 -13.79
N LEU A 324 4.39 8.68 -14.90
CA LEU A 324 5.69 9.36 -14.88
C LEU A 324 5.64 10.62 -14.00
N ARG A 325 4.57 11.42 -14.09
CA ARG A 325 4.38 12.62 -13.26
C ARG A 325 4.36 12.25 -11.76
N ASP A 326 3.61 11.21 -11.39
CA ASP A 326 3.55 10.72 -10.01
C ASP A 326 4.94 10.25 -9.51
N SER A 327 5.69 9.53 -10.35
CA SER A 327 7.06 9.07 -10.01
C SER A 327 8.05 10.23 -9.88
N LEU A 328 7.94 11.23 -10.72
CA LEU A 328 8.75 12.47 -10.65
C LEU A 328 8.43 13.26 -9.38
N SER A 329 7.15 13.42 -9.05
CA SER A 329 6.70 14.13 -7.84
C SER A 329 7.23 13.48 -6.56
N GLN A 330 7.28 12.15 -6.48
CA GLN A 330 7.92 11.43 -5.37
C GLN A 330 9.41 11.75 -5.21
N GLN A 331 10.08 12.12 -6.29
CA GLN A 331 11.47 12.57 -6.29
C GLN A 331 11.58 14.10 -6.19
N LYS A 332 10.49 14.79 -5.81
CA LYS A 332 10.42 16.25 -5.71
C LYS A 332 10.78 16.94 -7.03
N VAL A 333 10.30 16.41 -8.12
CA VAL A 333 10.40 16.96 -9.48
C VAL A 333 8.99 17.15 -10.03
N ASP A 334 8.64 18.35 -10.43
CA ASP A 334 7.36 18.67 -11.05
C ASP A 334 7.43 18.54 -12.56
N LEU A 335 6.44 17.83 -13.14
CA LEU A 335 6.22 17.73 -14.57
C LEU A 335 4.90 18.42 -14.93
N THR A 336 4.98 19.59 -15.54
CA THR A 336 3.82 20.38 -15.94
C THR A 336 3.70 20.42 -17.46
N GLN A 337 2.49 20.22 -17.99
CA GLN A 337 2.23 20.33 -19.42
C GLN A 337 1.93 21.78 -19.79
N LYS A 338 2.71 22.38 -20.70
CA LYS A 338 2.49 23.77 -21.17
C LYS A 338 1.36 23.89 -22.19
N THR A 339 1.19 22.87 -23.03
CA THR A 339 0.20 22.91 -24.13
C THR A 339 -0.41 21.52 -24.32
N ALA A 340 -1.69 21.41 -24.59
CA ALA A 340 -2.35 20.14 -24.86
C ALA A 340 -1.67 19.39 -26.02
N GLY A 341 -1.13 18.19 -25.75
CA GLY A 341 -0.40 17.35 -26.71
C GLY A 341 1.04 17.80 -27.02
N GLY A 342 1.61 18.76 -26.27
CA GLY A 342 2.89 19.40 -26.60
C GLY A 342 3.99 19.30 -25.54
N LEU A 343 4.69 20.39 -25.41
CA LEU A 343 5.89 20.54 -24.57
C LEU A 343 5.55 20.51 -23.07
N TYR A 344 6.36 19.79 -22.30
CA TYR A 344 6.32 19.78 -20.85
C TYR A 344 7.40 20.69 -20.25
N THR A 345 7.26 21.01 -18.99
CA THR A 345 8.28 21.68 -18.17
C THR A 345 8.62 20.81 -16.97
N LEU A 346 9.90 20.67 -16.69
CA LEU A 346 10.41 20.03 -15.47
C LEU A 346 10.98 21.12 -14.56
N ALA A 347 10.63 21.04 -13.28
CA ALA A 347 11.19 21.90 -12.23
C ALA A 347 11.48 21.06 -10.97
N LEU A 348 12.53 21.44 -10.23
CA LEU A 348 12.71 20.92 -8.87
C LEU A 348 11.69 21.59 -7.95
N GLN A 349 11.07 20.82 -7.06
CA GLN A 349 10.28 21.39 -5.96
C GLN A 349 11.26 21.98 -4.95
N ASP A 350 11.13 23.29 -4.68
CA ASP A 350 11.90 23.97 -3.66
C ASP A 350 11.51 23.44 -2.28
N THR A 351 12.51 22.98 -1.53
CA THR A 351 12.31 22.42 -0.19
C THR A 351 12.28 23.50 0.89
N ASP A 352 12.41 24.80 0.52
CA ASP A 352 12.41 25.89 1.48
C ASP A 352 11.71 27.15 0.94
N THR A 353 10.48 27.36 1.40
CA THR A 353 10.01 28.73 1.63
C THR A 353 9.51 28.82 3.07
N THR A 354 10.43 28.65 4.01
CA THR A 354 10.25 29.30 5.32
C THR A 354 10.44 30.78 5.06
N THR A 355 9.37 31.46 4.72
CA THR A 355 9.35 32.92 4.67
C THR A 355 9.60 33.41 6.08
N THR A 356 10.84 33.81 6.34
CA THR A 356 11.19 34.68 7.44
C THR A 356 10.54 36.01 7.15
N ALA A 357 9.31 36.21 7.58
CA ALA A 357 8.74 37.53 7.75
C ALA A 357 9.28 38.05 9.08
N GLY A 358 10.47 38.64 9.02
CA GLY A 358 11.09 39.39 10.09
C GLY A 358 11.10 40.86 9.74
N GLN A 359 10.51 41.59 10.61
CA GLN A 359 10.54 43.00 10.95
C GLN A 359 9.37 43.82 10.53
#